data_fd5419862f07e26d6cd72fb9a349280b
#
_entry.id   fd5419862f07e26d6cd72fb9a349280b
#
_cell.length_a   1.000
_cell.length_b   1.000
_cell.length_c   1.000
_cell.angle_alpha   90.00
_cell.angle_beta   90.00
_cell.angle_gamma   90.00
#
_symmetry.space_group_name_H-M   'P 1'
#
loop_
_entity.id
_entity.type
_entity.pdbx_description
1 polymer ?
#
loop_
_entity_poly.entity_id
_entity_poly.type
_entity_poly.pdbx_seq_one_letter_code
_entity_poly.pdbx_strand_id
1 'polypeptide(L)'
;MQLENKVALITGGASGIGLAITQLFASNGAHVHVLELNAEVEIETEGNVEIHQCNVANQQQVNDVVASITEKQEIDILVNNAGIAHVGNIEGTSEEDMDKLYNVNIKGVFNCIKASMSSLKKQKGVILNMASIASSVGIPDRFAYSMTKGAVLTMTYSVARDYLNDGIRCNCISPARVHTPFVDGFISNNYPGQEKEMFDKLSKSQPIGRMGQPSEIAELAMFLCSDKASFITGTDYPIDGGFIKLNN
;
A
#
# COMPACT_ATOMS: atom_id res chain seq x y z
N MET A 1 -0.44 -23.48 -4.36
CA MET A 1 -0.22 -22.02 -4.38
C MET A 1 -0.97 -21.39 -3.21
N GLN A 2 -0.49 -20.27 -2.65
CA GLN A 2 -1.12 -19.73 -1.43
C GLN A 2 -2.39 -18.91 -1.71
N LEU A 3 -2.55 -18.38 -2.92
CA LEU A 3 -3.69 -17.57 -3.34
C LEU A 3 -4.39 -18.15 -4.58
N GLU A 4 -4.38 -19.46 -4.72
CA GLU A 4 -5.00 -20.14 -5.85
C GLU A 4 -6.49 -19.80 -5.96
N ASN A 5 -6.91 -19.38 -7.17
CA ASN A 5 -8.27 -18.94 -7.49
C ASN A 5 -8.74 -17.69 -6.71
N LYS A 6 -7.86 -16.96 -6.03
CA LYS A 6 -8.20 -15.70 -5.39
C LYS A 6 -8.15 -14.54 -6.39
N VAL A 7 -9.07 -13.61 -6.25
CA VAL A 7 -9.09 -12.36 -7.01
C VAL A 7 -8.58 -11.23 -6.12
N ALA A 8 -7.47 -10.62 -6.53
CA ALA A 8 -6.84 -9.54 -5.80
C ALA A 8 -6.93 -8.21 -6.56
N LEU A 9 -7.39 -7.16 -5.90
CA LEU A 9 -7.37 -5.78 -6.38
C LEU A 9 -6.24 -5.03 -5.70
N ILE A 10 -5.26 -4.54 -6.48
CA ILE A 10 -4.07 -3.85 -5.96
C ILE A 10 -4.00 -2.44 -6.55
N THR A 11 -3.94 -1.42 -5.70
CA THR A 11 -3.78 -0.04 -6.17
C THR A 11 -2.29 0.34 -6.23
N GLY A 12 -1.87 1.02 -7.31
CA GLY A 12 -0.46 1.36 -7.53
C GLY A 12 0.42 0.10 -7.67
N GLY A 13 -0.10 -0.91 -8.35
CA GLY A 13 0.51 -2.23 -8.46
C GLY A 13 1.57 -2.37 -9.56
N ALA A 14 1.90 -1.30 -10.29
CA ALA A 14 2.83 -1.36 -11.41
C ALA A 14 4.25 -0.89 -11.09
N SER A 15 4.53 -0.48 -9.85
CA SER A 15 5.86 -0.05 -9.44
C SER A 15 6.17 -0.36 -7.97
N GLY A 16 7.47 -0.42 -7.63
CA GLY A 16 7.96 -0.51 -6.25
C GLY A 16 7.34 -1.66 -5.44
N ILE A 17 6.80 -1.34 -4.26
CA ILE A 17 6.18 -2.32 -3.36
C ILE A 17 4.95 -2.96 -4.03
N GLY A 18 4.12 -2.15 -4.68
CA GLY A 18 2.92 -2.63 -5.36
C GLY A 18 3.23 -3.65 -6.44
N LEU A 19 4.27 -3.40 -7.26
CA LEU A 19 4.71 -4.34 -8.29
C LEU A 19 5.19 -5.67 -7.69
N ALA A 20 5.99 -5.61 -6.62
CA ALA A 20 6.45 -6.83 -5.96
C ALA A 20 5.28 -7.65 -5.39
N ILE A 21 4.25 -6.99 -4.83
CA ILE A 21 3.03 -7.67 -4.36
C ILE A 21 2.27 -8.27 -5.55
N THR A 22 2.09 -7.50 -6.64
CA THR A 22 1.40 -7.96 -7.87
C THR A 22 2.05 -9.22 -8.42
N GLN A 23 3.36 -9.20 -8.61
CA GLN A 23 4.12 -10.34 -9.15
C GLN A 23 4.05 -11.56 -8.22
N LEU A 24 4.22 -11.36 -6.91
CA LEU A 24 4.18 -12.46 -5.94
C LEU A 24 2.77 -13.07 -5.84
N PHE A 25 1.71 -12.26 -5.85
CA PHE A 25 0.34 -12.77 -5.80
C PHE A 25 -0.02 -13.53 -7.07
N ALA A 26 0.31 -12.97 -8.24
CA ALA A 26 0.06 -13.61 -9.53
C ALA A 26 0.81 -14.94 -9.66
N SER A 27 2.09 -15.02 -9.31
CA SER A 27 2.88 -16.26 -9.34
C SER A 27 2.40 -17.30 -8.31
N ASN A 28 1.60 -16.88 -7.31
CA ASN A 28 0.98 -17.77 -6.34
C ASN A 28 -0.50 -18.11 -6.64
N GLY A 29 -0.94 -17.85 -7.87
CA GLY A 29 -2.22 -18.32 -8.39
C GLY A 29 -3.38 -17.34 -8.22
N ALA A 30 -3.13 -16.10 -7.77
CA ALA A 30 -4.15 -15.07 -7.78
C ALA A 30 -4.38 -14.51 -9.19
N HIS A 31 -5.63 -14.17 -9.49
CA HIS A 31 -5.95 -13.26 -10.58
C HIS A 31 -5.85 -11.83 -10.04
N VAL A 32 -4.90 -11.06 -10.52
CA VAL A 32 -4.59 -9.74 -9.99
C VAL A 32 -5.10 -8.64 -10.90
N HIS A 33 -5.96 -7.77 -10.38
CA HIS A 33 -6.38 -6.52 -11.01
C HIS A 33 -5.59 -5.37 -10.40
N VAL A 34 -4.88 -4.62 -11.25
CA VAL A 34 -4.06 -3.48 -10.84
C VAL A 34 -4.79 -2.19 -11.23
N LEU A 35 -5.04 -1.30 -10.26
CA LEU A 35 -5.47 0.06 -10.51
C LEU A 35 -4.25 0.98 -10.60
N GLU A 36 -4.04 1.60 -11.77
CA GLU A 36 -2.88 2.44 -12.04
C GLU A 36 -3.28 3.72 -12.78
N LEU A 37 -2.57 4.82 -12.55
CA LEU A 37 -2.81 6.07 -13.28
C LEU A 37 -2.46 5.96 -14.77
N ASN A 38 -1.40 5.23 -15.08
CA ASN A 38 -0.97 4.92 -16.43
C ASN A 38 -1.14 3.43 -16.69
N ALA A 39 -2.03 3.08 -17.62
CA ALA A 39 -2.27 1.69 -18.00
C ALA A 39 -1.32 1.16 -19.10
N GLU A 40 -0.48 2.02 -19.67
CA GLU A 40 0.51 1.64 -20.71
C GLU A 40 1.78 0.98 -20.10
N VAL A 41 1.68 0.50 -18.86
CA VAL A 41 2.78 -0.16 -18.15
C VAL A 41 2.66 -1.66 -18.34
N GLU A 42 3.71 -2.31 -18.81
CA GLU A 42 3.78 -3.77 -18.87
C GLU A 42 4.30 -4.33 -17.54
N ILE A 43 3.64 -5.35 -17.03
CA ILE A 43 4.07 -6.09 -15.84
C ILE A 43 4.51 -7.50 -16.27
N GLU A 44 5.81 -7.73 -16.19
CA GLU A 44 6.37 -9.07 -16.43
C GLU A 44 6.05 -9.99 -15.24
N THR A 45 5.23 -11.00 -15.48
CA THR A 45 4.87 -12.00 -14.47
C THR A 45 4.44 -13.31 -15.14
N GLU A 46 4.59 -14.43 -14.43
CA GLU A 46 4.12 -15.75 -14.87
C GLU A 46 2.62 -15.98 -14.58
N GLY A 47 1.96 -15.00 -13.94
CA GLY A 47 0.57 -15.13 -13.51
C GLY A 47 -0.40 -14.24 -14.28
N ASN A 48 -1.65 -14.25 -13.83
CA ASN A 48 -2.74 -13.53 -14.48
C ASN A 48 -2.88 -12.13 -13.90
N VAL A 49 -2.55 -11.10 -14.68
CA VAL A 49 -2.60 -9.69 -14.27
C VAL A 49 -3.35 -8.87 -15.32
N GLU A 50 -4.33 -8.09 -14.87
CA GLU A 50 -5.04 -7.10 -15.68
C GLU A 50 -4.81 -5.70 -15.11
N ILE A 51 -4.43 -4.73 -15.97
CA ILE A 51 -4.20 -3.34 -15.55
C ILE A 51 -5.40 -2.49 -15.97
N HIS A 52 -5.91 -1.70 -15.05
CA HIS A 52 -7.01 -0.77 -15.24
C HIS A 52 -6.54 0.66 -15.02
N GLN A 53 -6.75 1.54 -15.99
CA GLN A 53 -6.49 2.96 -15.80
C GLN A 53 -7.49 3.53 -14.79
N CYS A 54 -6.98 3.99 -13.65
CA CYS A 54 -7.82 4.48 -12.57
C CYS A 54 -7.06 5.46 -11.69
N ASN A 55 -7.65 6.64 -11.50
CA ASN A 55 -7.23 7.55 -10.43
C ASN A 55 -8.02 7.20 -9.16
N VAL A 56 -7.36 6.66 -8.14
CA VAL A 56 -7.99 6.28 -6.87
C VAL A 56 -8.63 7.47 -6.14
N ALA A 57 -8.17 8.70 -6.38
CA ALA A 57 -8.79 9.92 -5.85
C ALA A 57 -10.15 10.22 -6.49
N ASN A 58 -10.48 9.62 -7.64
CA ASN A 58 -11.75 9.79 -8.33
C ASN A 58 -12.68 8.61 -8.00
N GLN A 59 -13.67 8.86 -7.15
CA GLN A 59 -14.61 7.84 -6.70
C GLN A 59 -15.38 7.16 -7.84
N GLN A 60 -15.77 7.93 -8.87
CA GLN A 60 -16.52 7.37 -10.00
C GLN A 60 -15.67 6.39 -10.79
N GLN A 61 -14.42 6.74 -11.10
CA GLN A 61 -13.50 5.83 -11.80
C GLN A 61 -13.28 4.53 -11.01
N VAL A 62 -13.09 4.63 -9.69
CA VAL A 62 -12.94 3.43 -8.83
C VAL A 62 -14.20 2.58 -8.87
N ASN A 63 -15.39 3.19 -8.76
CA ASN A 63 -16.65 2.47 -8.83
C ASN A 63 -16.83 1.75 -10.17
N ASP A 64 -16.54 2.41 -11.28
CA ASP A 64 -16.71 1.85 -12.64
C ASP A 64 -15.77 0.66 -12.85
N VAL A 65 -14.50 0.78 -12.43
CA VAL A 65 -13.53 -0.33 -12.56
C VAL A 65 -13.93 -1.50 -11.65
N VAL A 66 -14.26 -1.25 -10.38
CA VAL A 66 -14.69 -2.32 -9.47
C VAL A 66 -15.96 -3.00 -9.97
N ALA A 67 -16.93 -2.25 -10.48
CA ALA A 67 -18.15 -2.80 -11.07
C ALA A 67 -17.81 -3.73 -12.24
N SER A 68 -16.94 -3.31 -13.17
CA SER A 68 -16.54 -4.11 -14.32
C SER A 68 -15.83 -5.42 -13.94
N ILE A 69 -15.07 -5.42 -12.84
CA ILE A 69 -14.45 -6.63 -12.30
C ILE A 69 -15.52 -7.53 -11.68
N THR A 70 -16.39 -6.95 -10.84
CA THR A 70 -17.37 -7.73 -10.07
C THR A 70 -18.53 -8.29 -10.91
N GLU A 71 -18.72 -7.81 -12.13
CA GLU A 71 -19.59 -8.45 -13.13
C GLU A 71 -19.09 -9.85 -13.55
N LYS A 72 -17.80 -10.12 -13.45
CA LYS A 72 -17.17 -11.37 -13.89
C LYS A 72 -16.76 -12.27 -12.72
N GLN A 73 -16.25 -11.68 -11.64
CA GLN A 73 -15.67 -12.41 -10.52
C GLN A 73 -15.68 -11.55 -9.25
N GLU A 74 -15.89 -12.17 -8.10
CA GLU A 74 -15.87 -11.45 -6.83
C GLU A 74 -14.42 -11.19 -6.36
N ILE A 75 -14.20 -10.07 -5.67
CA ILE A 75 -12.89 -9.68 -5.13
C ILE A 75 -12.72 -10.31 -3.74
N ASP A 76 -11.67 -11.11 -3.57
CA ASP A 76 -11.28 -11.72 -2.30
C ASP A 76 -10.34 -10.83 -1.49
N ILE A 77 -9.44 -10.09 -2.16
CA ILE A 77 -8.36 -9.34 -1.54
C ILE A 77 -8.32 -7.93 -2.10
N LEU A 78 -8.27 -6.94 -1.22
CA LEU A 78 -7.99 -5.54 -1.57
C LEU A 78 -6.67 -5.11 -0.93
N VAL A 79 -5.71 -4.68 -1.76
CA VAL A 79 -4.45 -4.08 -1.29
C VAL A 79 -4.43 -2.60 -1.65
N ASN A 80 -4.60 -1.74 -0.66
CA ASN A 80 -4.48 -0.29 -0.80
C ASN A 80 -3.02 0.12 -0.66
N ASN A 81 -2.28 0.10 -1.78
CA ASN A 81 -0.87 0.44 -1.82
C ASN A 81 -0.61 1.83 -2.46
N ALA A 82 -1.46 2.29 -3.38
CA ALA A 82 -1.30 3.58 -4.02
C ALA A 82 -1.14 4.71 -2.98
N GLY A 83 -0.13 5.53 -3.16
CA GLY A 83 0.14 6.65 -2.27
C GLY A 83 1.26 7.52 -2.78
N ILE A 84 1.25 8.76 -2.34
CA ILE A 84 2.28 9.76 -2.62
C ILE A 84 2.87 10.26 -1.30
N ALA A 85 4.07 10.84 -1.37
CA ALA A 85 4.71 11.46 -0.23
C ALA A 85 4.94 12.96 -0.47
N HIS A 86 5.14 13.68 0.62
CA HIS A 86 5.54 15.07 0.66
C HIS A 86 6.65 15.24 1.69
N VAL A 87 7.56 16.16 1.44
CA VAL A 87 8.64 16.55 2.36
C VAL A 87 8.41 18.00 2.77
N GLY A 88 8.04 18.20 4.00
CA GLY A 88 7.80 19.52 4.58
C GLY A 88 7.30 19.40 6.01
N ASN A 89 7.69 20.39 6.85
CA ASN A 89 7.08 20.63 8.15
C ASN A 89 5.76 21.40 7.97
N ILE A 90 5.13 21.84 9.06
CA ILE A 90 3.85 22.57 9.01
C ILE A 90 3.95 23.89 8.23
N GLU A 91 5.06 24.60 8.37
CA GLU A 91 5.27 25.89 7.69
C GLU A 91 5.58 25.73 6.21
N GLY A 92 6.26 24.64 5.83
CA GLY A 92 6.62 24.29 4.44
C GLY A 92 5.59 23.47 3.68
N THR A 93 4.42 23.17 4.29
CA THR A 93 3.36 22.42 3.64
C THR A 93 2.26 23.37 3.14
N SER A 94 2.05 23.42 1.83
CA SER A 94 0.98 24.23 1.24
C SER A 94 -0.39 23.54 1.37
N GLU A 95 -1.47 24.32 1.21
CA GLU A 95 -2.84 23.80 1.12
C GLU A 95 -2.98 22.81 -0.04
N GLU A 96 -2.36 23.12 -1.18
CA GLU A 96 -2.37 22.24 -2.37
C GLU A 96 -1.70 20.89 -2.09
N ASP A 97 -0.55 20.88 -1.37
CA ASP A 97 0.12 19.63 -0.97
C ASP A 97 -0.74 18.81 -0.01
N MET A 98 -1.40 19.47 0.95
CA MET A 98 -2.34 18.83 1.87
C MET A 98 -3.49 18.18 1.12
N ASP A 99 -4.14 18.90 0.21
CA ASP A 99 -5.27 18.42 -0.57
C ASP A 99 -4.88 17.25 -1.47
N LYS A 100 -3.72 17.34 -2.12
CA LYS A 100 -3.20 16.26 -2.96
C LYS A 100 -2.95 14.98 -2.17
N LEU A 101 -2.28 15.10 -1.02
CA LEU A 101 -2.04 13.98 -0.11
C LEU A 101 -3.33 13.39 0.44
N TYR A 102 -4.26 14.24 0.88
CA TYR A 102 -5.57 13.81 1.35
C TYR A 102 -6.33 13.04 0.27
N ASN A 103 -6.39 13.59 -0.94
CA ASN A 103 -7.15 12.98 -2.03
C ASN A 103 -6.60 11.61 -2.44
N VAL A 104 -5.27 11.45 -2.50
CA VAL A 104 -4.66 10.17 -2.89
C VAL A 104 -4.60 9.20 -1.71
N ASN A 105 -3.98 9.60 -0.59
CA ASN A 105 -3.64 8.66 0.48
C ASN A 105 -4.81 8.33 1.41
N ILE A 106 -5.79 9.23 1.55
CA ILE A 106 -6.95 9.04 2.46
C ILE A 106 -8.20 8.70 1.64
N LYS A 107 -8.62 9.63 0.77
CA LYS A 107 -9.83 9.47 -0.03
C LYS A 107 -9.70 8.31 -1.02
N GLY A 108 -8.51 8.08 -1.59
CA GLY A 108 -8.23 6.93 -2.46
C GLY A 108 -8.46 5.60 -1.74
N VAL A 109 -7.93 5.44 -0.53
CA VAL A 109 -8.15 4.24 0.30
C VAL A 109 -9.64 4.07 0.62
N PHE A 110 -10.31 5.15 1.04
CA PHE A 110 -11.76 5.14 1.29
C PHE A 110 -12.55 4.71 0.05
N ASN A 111 -12.26 5.26 -1.12
CA ASN A 111 -12.96 4.94 -2.37
C ASN A 111 -12.85 3.45 -2.70
N CYS A 112 -11.64 2.89 -2.62
CA CYS A 112 -11.39 1.49 -2.95
C CYS A 112 -12.06 0.54 -1.94
N ILE A 113 -11.99 0.82 -0.63
CA ILE A 113 -12.67 0.02 0.39
C ILE A 113 -14.18 0.06 0.16
N LYS A 114 -14.75 1.26 -0.05
CA LYS A 114 -16.19 1.44 -0.25
C LYS A 114 -16.70 0.70 -1.48
N ALA A 115 -16.02 0.83 -2.60
CA ALA A 115 -16.41 0.19 -3.86
C ALA A 115 -16.34 -1.35 -3.77
N SER A 116 -15.30 -1.90 -3.12
CA SER A 116 -15.08 -3.34 -3.02
C SER A 116 -15.87 -4.03 -1.90
N MET A 117 -16.49 -3.27 -1.00
CA MET A 117 -17.07 -3.81 0.24
C MET A 117 -18.14 -4.88 0.01
N SER A 118 -19.00 -4.71 -0.99
CA SER A 118 -20.04 -5.71 -1.30
C SER A 118 -19.46 -7.06 -1.67
N SER A 119 -18.42 -7.06 -2.50
CA SER A 119 -17.70 -8.26 -2.93
C SER A 119 -16.94 -8.90 -1.77
N LEU A 120 -16.19 -8.08 -1.02
CA LEU A 120 -15.43 -8.54 0.14
C LEU A 120 -16.32 -9.21 1.21
N LYS A 121 -17.54 -8.71 1.42
CA LYS A 121 -18.51 -9.35 2.34
C LYS A 121 -18.92 -10.75 1.85
N LYS A 122 -19.21 -10.91 0.56
CA LYS A 122 -19.58 -12.21 -0.02
C LYS A 122 -18.45 -13.24 0.12
N GLN A 123 -17.21 -12.79 -0.04
CA GLN A 123 -16.01 -13.64 0.00
C GLN A 123 -15.41 -13.82 1.40
N LYS A 124 -15.91 -13.09 2.43
CA LYS A 124 -15.24 -12.97 3.73
C LYS A 124 -13.78 -12.56 3.54
N GLY A 125 -13.59 -11.53 2.72
CA GLY A 125 -12.32 -11.18 2.11
C GLY A 125 -11.34 -10.51 3.05
N VAL A 126 -10.21 -10.09 2.48
CA VAL A 126 -9.11 -9.46 3.20
C VAL A 126 -8.82 -8.07 2.65
N ILE A 127 -8.63 -7.11 3.55
CA ILE A 127 -8.14 -5.76 3.22
C ILE A 127 -6.75 -5.60 3.83
N LEU A 128 -5.80 -5.19 3.00
CA LEU A 128 -4.45 -4.83 3.41
C LEU A 128 -4.15 -3.39 3.02
N ASN A 129 -3.86 -2.55 4.00
CA ASN A 129 -3.54 -1.15 3.77
C ASN A 129 -2.04 -0.90 3.95
N MET A 130 -1.44 -0.07 3.07
CA MET A 130 -0.07 0.43 3.25
C MET A 130 -0.09 1.71 4.09
N ALA A 131 0.19 1.55 5.39
CA ALA A 131 0.47 2.64 6.30
C ALA A 131 1.96 3.08 6.18
N SER A 132 2.61 3.39 7.26
CA SER A 132 4.04 3.73 7.33
C SER A 132 4.48 3.77 8.79
N ILE A 133 5.75 3.64 9.09
CA ILE A 133 6.29 3.99 10.41
C ILE A 133 5.93 5.43 10.81
N ALA A 134 5.76 6.32 9.82
CA ALA A 134 5.31 7.70 10.02
C ALA A 134 3.88 7.82 10.61
N SER A 135 3.12 6.73 10.66
CA SER A 135 1.83 6.68 11.36
C SER A 135 1.97 6.67 12.87
N SER A 136 3.12 6.21 13.39
CA SER A 136 3.30 5.87 14.80
C SER A 136 4.44 6.63 15.47
N VAL A 137 5.37 7.20 14.70
CA VAL A 137 6.52 7.96 15.23
C VAL A 137 6.69 9.29 14.50
N GLY A 138 7.20 10.30 15.20
CA GLY A 138 7.55 11.59 14.61
C GLY A 138 8.75 11.46 13.69
N ILE A 139 8.60 11.86 12.44
CA ILE A 139 9.69 11.92 11.47
C ILE A 139 9.80 13.35 11.00
N PRO A 140 11.00 13.98 11.06
CA PRO A 140 11.20 15.34 10.58
C PRO A 140 10.76 15.52 9.13
N ASP A 141 10.17 16.66 8.84
CA ASP A 141 9.72 17.06 7.49
C ASP A 141 8.74 16.06 6.82
N ARG A 142 7.84 15.48 7.62
CA ARG A 142 6.80 14.56 7.14
C ARG A 142 5.40 14.91 7.66
N PHE A 143 5.15 16.19 7.96
CA PHE A 143 3.91 16.62 8.62
C PHE A 143 2.65 16.06 7.91
N ALA A 144 2.41 16.48 6.68
CA ALA A 144 1.21 16.08 5.93
C ALA A 144 1.20 14.57 5.58
N TYR A 145 2.36 14.02 5.24
CA TYR A 145 2.48 12.58 4.96
C TYR A 145 2.14 11.74 6.19
N SER A 146 2.71 12.05 7.35
CA SER A 146 2.45 11.34 8.61
C SER A 146 0.99 11.39 8.99
N MET A 147 0.34 12.56 8.84
CA MET A 147 -1.09 12.72 9.05
C MET A 147 -1.90 11.73 8.19
N THR A 148 -1.61 11.65 6.88
CA THR A 148 -2.35 10.75 5.99
C THR A 148 -2.12 9.28 6.32
N LYS A 149 -0.91 8.89 6.67
CA LYS A 149 -0.60 7.50 7.05
C LYS A 149 -1.18 7.13 8.42
N GLY A 150 -1.26 8.08 9.35
CA GLY A 150 -2.00 7.93 10.61
C GLY A 150 -3.51 7.71 10.37
N ALA A 151 -4.10 8.42 9.40
CA ALA A 151 -5.49 8.21 9.01
C ALA A 151 -5.71 6.80 8.43
N VAL A 152 -4.81 6.30 7.58
CA VAL A 152 -4.87 4.93 7.04
C VAL A 152 -4.81 3.89 8.15
N LEU A 153 -3.94 4.09 9.15
CA LEU A 153 -3.83 3.23 10.32
C LEU A 153 -5.15 3.15 11.09
N THR A 154 -5.76 4.30 11.40
CA THR A 154 -7.04 4.33 12.13
C THR A 154 -8.22 3.82 11.31
N MET A 155 -8.25 4.07 9.99
CA MET A 155 -9.22 3.44 9.09
C MET A 155 -9.13 1.92 9.12
N THR A 156 -7.92 1.35 9.19
CA THR A 156 -7.72 -0.10 9.28
C THR A 156 -8.41 -0.68 10.51
N TYR A 157 -8.25 -0.05 11.67
CA TYR A 157 -8.88 -0.50 12.92
C TYR A 157 -10.41 -0.39 12.88
N SER A 158 -10.92 0.72 12.35
CA SER A 158 -12.37 0.93 12.22
C SER A 158 -13.00 -0.11 11.30
N VAL A 159 -12.42 -0.33 10.12
CA VAL A 159 -12.94 -1.33 9.17
C VAL A 159 -12.86 -2.74 9.75
N ALA A 160 -11.73 -3.11 10.38
CA ALA A 160 -11.61 -4.40 11.03
C ALA A 160 -12.69 -4.63 12.10
N ARG A 161 -13.01 -3.60 12.88
CA ARG A 161 -14.03 -3.67 13.92
C ARG A 161 -15.45 -3.74 13.36
N ASP A 162 -15.76 -2.88 12.40
CA ASP A 162 -17.12 -2.73 11.86
C ASP A 162 -17.57 -3.97 11.08
N TYR A 163 -16.64 -4.63 10.38
CA TYR A 163 -16.93 -5.76 9.49
C TYR A 163 -16.45 -7.13 10.02
N LEU A 164 -16.15 -7.21 11.32
CA LEU A 164 -15.74 -8.45 11.97
C LEU A 164 -16.79 -9.56 11.83
N ASN A 165 -18.07 -9.22 11.98
CA ASN A 165 -19.16 -10.18 11.87
C ASN A 165 -19.45 -10.61 10.42
N ASP A 166 -19.01 -9.83 9.44
CA ASP A 166 -19.05 -10.20 8.02
C ASP A 166 -17.88 -11.14 7.63
N GLY A 167 -16.98 -11.45 8.58
CA GLY A 167 -15.81 -12.30 8.38
C GLY A 167 -14.66 -11.61 7.62
N ILE A 168 -14.70 -10.29 7.46
CA ILE A 168 -13.64 -9.52 6.80
C ILE A 168 -12.47 -9.33 7.77
N ARG A 169 -11.24 -9.55 7.28
CA ARG A 169 -10.02 -9.18 7.97
C ARG A 169 -9.46 -7.90 7.36
N CYS A 170 -9.06 -6.97 8.20
CA CYS A 170 -8.43 -5.73 7.76
C CYS A 170 -7.17 -5.47 8.60
N ASN A 171 -6.02 -5.41 7.95
CA ASN A 171 -4.72 -5.16 8.60
C ASN A 171 -3.96 -4.10 7.81
N CYS A 172 -2.88 -3.58 8.39
CA CYS A 172 -1.95 -2.74 7.66
C CYS A 172 -0.49 -3.19 7.87
N ILE A 173 0.34 -2.83 6.90
CA ILE A 173 1.79 -2.90 6.98
C ILE A 173 2.30 -1.47 7.11
N SER A 174 3.26 -1.26 8.00
CA SER A 174 3.95 0.01 8.22
C SER A 174 5.44 -0.12 7.85
N PRO A 175 5.79 0.05 6.55
CA PRO A 175 7.17 0.01 6.13
C PRO A 175 7.96 1.22 6.66
N ALA A 176 9.26 1.00 6.92
CA ALA A 176 10.22 2.09 7.01
C ALA A 176 10.75 2.44 5.61
N ARG A 177 12.05 2.63 5.46
CA ARG A 177 12.65 2.94 4.17
C ARG A 177 12.82 1.67 3.35
N VAL A 178 12.15 1.63 2.20
CA VAL A 178 12.22 0.54 1.22
C VAL A 178 12.83 1.09 -0.05
N HIS A 179 13.84 0.41 -0.58
CA HIS A 179 14.51 0.81 -1.82
C HIS A 179 13.57 0.57 -3.01
N THR A 180 13.10 1.65 -3.58
CA THR A 180 12.13 1.66 -4.68
C THR A 180 12.51 2.75 -5.67
N PRO A 181 12.02 2.72 -6.92
CA PRO A 181 12.20 3.82 -7.88
C PRO A 181 11.76 5.19 -7.33
N PHE A 182 10.79 5.20 -6.41
CA PHE A 182 10.39 6.42 -5.71
C PHE A 182 11.53 7.00 -4.85
N VAL A 183 12.26 6.15 -4.11
CA VAL A 183 13.41 6.59 -3.30
C VAL A 183 14.54 7.07 -4.19
N ASP A 184 14.82 6.37 -5.29
CA ASP A 184 15.86 6.78 -6.24
C ASP A 184 15.52 8.14 -6.87
N GLY A 185 14.28 8.32 -7.31
CA GLY A 185 13.78 9.60 -7.81
C GLY A 185 13.84 10.71 -6.76
N PHE A 186 13.50 10.42 -5.51
CA PHE A 186 13.62 11.38 -4.40
C PHE A 186 15.08 11.81 -4.19
N ILE A 187 16.01 10.85 -4.16
CA ILE A 187 17.43 11.12 -3.96
C ILE A 187 17.99 11.96 -5.11
N SER A 188 17.73 11.57 -6.35
CA SER A 188 18.24 12.27 -7.54
C SER A 188 17.71 13.70 -7.66
N ASN A 189 16.44 13.93 -7.32
CA ASN A 189 15.82 15.25 -7.43
C ASN A 189 16.24 16.22 -6.32
N ASN A 190 16.51 15.71 -5.11
CA ASN A 190 16.78 16.57 -3.95
C ASN A 190 18.28 16.66 -3.60
N TYR A 191 19.09 15.72 -4.07
CA TYR A 191 20.53 15.62 -3.72
C TYR A 191 21.41 15.33 -4.94
N PRO A 192 21.31 16.13 -6.03
CA PRO A 192 22.09 15.89 -7.25
C PRO A 192 23.60 15.96 -6.96
N GLY A 193 24.32 14.91 -7.40
CA GLY A 193 25.75 14.76 -7.18
C GLY A 193 26.13 14.19 -5.81
N GLN A 194 25.18 13.91 -4.94
CA GLN A 194 25.36 13.31 -3.61
C GLN A 194 24.53 12.03 -3.44
N GLU A 195 24.08 11.43 -4.53
CA GLU A 195 23.10 10.35 -4.53
C GLU A 195 23.58 9.15 -3.69
N LYS A 196 24.85 8.76 -3.86
CA LYS A 196 25.44 7.65 -3.12
C LYS A 196 25.54 7.95 -1.62
N GLU A 197 26.00 9.15 -1.25
CA GLU A 197 26.11 9.55 0.15
C GLU A 197 24.72 9.55 0.82
N MET A 198 23.72 10.10 0.14
CA MET A 198 22.36 10.14 0.66
C MET A 198 21.74 8.74 0.75
N PHE A 199 21.97 7.88 -0.24
CA PHE A 199 21.52 6.48 -0.18
C PHE A 199 22.11 5.77 1.04
N ASP A 200 23.42 5.91 1.27
CA ASP A 200 24.12 5.32 2.41
C ASP A 200 23.59 5.89 3.75
N LYS A 201 23.34 7.19 3.80
CA LYS A 201 22.77 7.85 4.98
C LYS A 201 21.36 7.36 5.30
N LEU A 202 20.51 7.24 4.28
CA LEU A 202 19.16 6.70 4.42
C LEU A 202 19.18 5.23 4.84
N SER A 203 20.08 4.43 4.30
CA SER A 203 20.28 3.03 4.66
C SER A 203 20.68 2.88 6.13
N LYS A 204 21.68 3.65 6.57
CA LYS A 204 22.17 3.63 7.95
C LYS A 204 21.20 4.22 8.97
N SER A 205 20.18 4.94 8.52
CA SER A 205 19.14 5.46 9.43
C SER A 205 18.26 4.37 10.02
N GLN A 206 18.37 3.14 9.52
CA GLN A 206 17.67 1.97 10.04
C GLN A 206 18.65 1.09 10.82
N PRO A 207 18.29 0.63 12.05
CA PRO A 207 19.21 -0.16 12.89
C PRO A 207 19.81 -1.38 12.20
N ILE A 208 19.06 -2.02 11.28
CA ILE A 208 19.55 -3.15 10.48
C ILE A 208 20.66 -2.75 9.47
N GLY A 209 20.89 -1.45 9.26
CA GLY A 209 21.97 -0.90 8.42
C GLY A 209 21.69 -0.88 6.92
N ARG A 210 20.49 -1.20 6.47
CA ARG A 210 20.07 -1.17 5.07
C ARG A 210 18.61 -0.77 4.89
N MET A 211 18.24 -0.35 3.69
CA MET A 211 16.84 -0.25 3.33
C MET A 211 16.24 -1.65 3.12
N GLY A 212 14.93 -1.77 3.37
CA GLY A 212 14.16 -2.95 2.99
C GLY A 212 14.08 -3.08 1.46
N GLN A 213 13.76 -4.28 0.99
CA GLN A 213 13.47 -4.54 -0.41
C GLN A 213 11.95 -4.68 -0.62
N PRO A 214 11.39 -4.29 -1.78
CA PRO A 214 9.98 -4.49 -2.09
C PRO A 214 9.48 -5.92 -1.89
N SER A 215 10.33 -6.92 -2.20
CA SER A 215 10.03 -8.33 -1.99
C SER A 215 9.81 -8.69 -0.51
N GLU A 216 10.52 -8.06 0.43
CA GLU A 216 10.32 -8.32 1.87
C GLU A 216 8.95 -7.83 2.33
N ILE A 217 8.44 -6.73 1.75
CA ILE A 217 7.08 -6.25 2.01
C ILE A 217 6.04 -7.18 1.36
N ALA A 218 6.32 -7.64 0.14
CA ALA A 218 5.42 -8.53 -0.59
C ALA A 218 5.22 -9.87 0.11
N GLU A 219 6.27 -10.45 0.72
CA GLU A 219 6.16 -11.68 1.51
C GLU A 219 5.24 -11.52 2.73
N LEU A 220 5.36 -10.40 3.45
CA LEU A 220 4.46 -10.11 4.56
C LEU A 220 3.02 -9.89 4.07
N ALA A 221 2.84 -9.18 2.96
CA ALA A 221 1.54 -8.98 2.34
C ALA A 221 0.91 -10.33 1.93
N MET A 222 1.68 -11.21 1.33
CA MET A 222 1.26 -12.58 0.98
C MET A 222 0.77 -13.35 2.21
N PHE A 223 1.54 -13.35 3.28
CA PHE A 223 1.15 -14.01 4.52
C PHE A 223 -0.16 -13.45 5.08
N LEU A 224 -0.26 -12.11 5.20
CA LEU A 224 -1.43 -11.44 5.78
C LEU A 224 -2.71 -11.63 4.93
N CYS A 225 -2.56 -11.73 3.62
CA CYS A 225 -3.69 -11.95 2.69
C CYS A 225 -4.09 -13.42 2.54
N SER A 226 -3.26 -14.36 2.99
CA SER A 226 -3.54 -15.80 2.92
C SER A 226 -4.37 -16.30 4.11
N ASP A 227 -4.88 -17.53 4.01
CA ASP A 227 -5.60 -18.23 5.09
C ASP A 227 -4.72 -18.55 6.30
N LYS A 228 -3.38 -18.52 6.14
CA LYS A 228 -2.43 -18.67 7.25
C LYS A 228 -2.55 -17.58 8.30
N ALA A 229 -3.06 -16.41 7.92
CA ALA A 229 -3.31 -15.27 8.81
C ALA A 229 -4.78 -15.17 9.28
N SER A 230 -5.53 -16.27 9.28
CA SER A 230 -6.97 -16.28 9.57
C SER A 230 -7.33 -15.75 10.98
N PHE A 231 -6.41 -15.76 11.92
CA PHE A 231 -6.60 -15.22 13.29
C PHE A 231 -6.03 -13.81 13.48
N ILE A 232 -5.72 -13.13 12.37
CA ILE A 232 -5.08 -11.81 12.39
C ILE A 232 -6.00 -10.79 11.73
N THR A 233 -6.49 -9.81 12.51
CA THR A 233 -7.26 -8.66 12.04
C THR A 233 -7.09 -7.48 12.98
N GLY A 234 -7.22 -6.25 12.47
CA GLY A 234 -7.10 -5.02 13.25
C GLY A 234 -5.68 -4.77 13.75
N THR A 235 -4.65 -5.16 13.00
CA THR A 235 -3.26 -5.09 13.45
C THR A 235 -2.41 -4.29 12.48
N ASP A 236 -1.48 -3.51 13.03
CA ASP A 236 -0.37 -2.86 12.33
C ASP A 236 0.88 -3.71 12.41
N TYR A 237 1.53 -3.92 11.26
CA TYR A 237 2.77 -4.68 11.15
C TYR A 237 3.91 -3.79 10.68
N PRO A 238 4.70 -3.21 11.61
CA PRO A 238 5.94 -2.55 11.24
C PRO A 238 6.91 -3.53 10.57
N ILE A 239 7.40 -3.16 9.38
CA ILE A 239 8.51 -3.84 8.70
C ILE A 239 9.58 -2.79 8.43
N ASP A 240 10.44 -2.58 9.43
CA ASP A 240 11.14 -1.33 9.63
C ASP A 240 12.63 -1.47 9.95
N GLY A 241 13.17 -2.68 9.93
CA GLY A 241 14.57 -2.93 10.29
C GLY A 241 14.93 -2.48 11.71
N GLY A 242 13.94 -2.45 12.61
CA GLY A 242 14.08 -2.05 14.02
C GLY A 242 13.91 -0.54 14.26
N PHE A 243 13.49 0.23 13.25
CA PHE A 243 13.43 1.70 13.34
C PHE A 243 12.62 2.20 14.54
N ILE A 244 11.41 1.66 14.76
CA ILE A 244 10.53 2.13 15.85
C ILE A 244 11.05 1.73 17.23
N LYS A 245 11.67 0.56 17.39
CA LYS A 245 11.97 -0.02 18.70
C LYS A 245 13.44 0.03 19.09
N LEU A 246 14.36 0.07 18.13
CA LEU A 246 15.79 -0.03 18.37
C LEU A 246 16.56 1.25 18.01
N ASN A 247 15.90 2.25 17.48
CA ASN A 247 16.50 3.52 17.12
C ASN A 247 16.52 4.43 18.38
N ASN A 248 17.67 4.56 18.99
CA ASN A 248 17.91 5.38 20.19
C ASN A 248 18.44 6.75 19.80
#